data_c6739ef89a3763b6b2bb62542623a772
#
_entry.id   c6739ef89a3763b6b2bb62542623a772
#
_cell.length_a   1.000
_cell.length_b   1.000
_cell.length_c   1.000
_cell.angle_alpha   90.00
_cell.angle_beta   90.00
_cell.angle_gamma   90.00
#
_symmetry.space_group_name_H-M   'P 1'
#
loop_
_entity.id
_entity.type
_entity.pdbx_description
1 polymer ?
#
loop_
_entity_poly.entity_id
_entity_poly.type
_entity_poly.pdbx_seq_one_letter_code
_entity_poly.pdbx_strand_id
1 'polypeptide(L)'
;MTTLKDRLIFITGASSGIGEACARAFANAGSRLLLCARRLERLEALADKLKKEHGTQSRAFRLDVTKQPEVEKALAALPREWSEIDVLVNNAGGAHGLDKFQEAKVEDWEKMIDTNLKGLLYVTRLVVPGMIARGRGHVINIASIAGHVTYPAGSVYCAVKAAVRAVSEGLKMDLTGTPVRVSSVDPGLVETEFSLVRFKGDRERAKKVYENITPLSGDDVAEAVVWCASRPPHVNVSELLILPTAQSSPTLVHRGPLEFK
;
A
#
# COMPACT_ATOMS: atom_id res chain seq x y z
N MET A 1 -12.70 -18.04 7.75
CA MET A 1 -11.69 -16.96 7.69
C MET A 1 -10.65 -17.21 8.77
N THR A 2 -9.37 -16.97 8.48
CA THR A 2 -8.31 -17.03 9.51
C THR A 2 -8.40 -15.78 10.37
N THR A 3 -8.32 -15.93 11.70
CA THR A 3 -8.30 -14.76 12.59
C THR A 3 -7.04 -13.93 12.39
N LEU A 4 -7.20 -12.62 12.37
CA LEU A 4 -6.11 -11.65 12.36
C LEU A 4 -5.80 -11.12 13.76
N LYS A 5 -6.55 -11.59 14.77
CA LYS A 5 -6.32 -11.23 16.18
C LYS A 5 -4.90 -11.57 16.60
N ASP A 6 -4.25 -10.63 17.26
CA ASP A 6 -2.87 -10.70 17.77
C ASP A 6 -1.77 -10.87 16.69
N ARG A 7 -2.12 -10.85 15.40
CA ARG A 7 -1.15 -10.87 14.30
C ARG A 7 -0.42 -9.54 14.21
N LEU A 8 0.89 -9.59 13.97
CA LEU A 8 1.69 -8.39 13.76
C LEU A 8 1.67 -7.96 12.29
N ILE A 9 1.09 -6.80 12.05
CA ILE A 9 0.95 -6.22 10.72
C ILE A 9 1.91 -5.05 10.58
N PHE A 10 2.85 -5.13 9.65
CA PHE A 10 3.75 -4.03 9.32
C PHE A 10 3.21 -3.27 8.11
N ILE A 11 2.94 -1.97 8.26
CA ILE A 11 2.37 -1.12 7.21
C ILE A 11 3.33 0.03 6.93
N THR A 12 3.82 0.11 5.69
CA THR A 12 4.63 1.24 5.23
C THR A 12 3.73 2.35 4.68
N GLY A 13 4.14 3.62 4.88
CA GLY A 13 3.34 4.76 4.44
C GLY A 13 2.01 4.93 5.20
N ALA A 14 1.96 4.52 6.47
CA ALA A 14 0.74 4.47 7.27
C ALA A 14 0.23 5.85 7.76
N SER A 15 0.89 6.96 7.43
CA SER A 15 0.54 8.29 7.94
C SER A 15 -0.61 8.99 7.21
N SER A 16 -1.19 8.38 6.17
CA SER A 16 -2.36 8.89 5.43
C SER A 16 -2.94 7.88 4.44
N GLY A 17 -4.12 8.19 3.91
CA GLY A 17 -4.74 7.49 2.79
C GLY A 17 -4.94 6.01 3.03
N ILE A 18 -4.60 5.18 2.03
CA ILE A 18 -4.79 3.72 2.09
C ILE A 18 -4.04 3.10 3.28
N GLY A 19 -2.80 3.55 3.56
CA GLY A 19 -2.01 3.00 4.66
C GLY A 19 -2.61 3.27 6.03
N GLU A 20 -3.15 4.46 6.25
CA GLU A 20 -3.89 4.82 7.47
C GLU A 20 -5.19 4.01 7.58
N ALA A 21 -5.94 3.88 6.47
CA ALA A 21 -7.15 3.07 6.42
C ALA A 21 -6.87 1.59 6.72
N CYS A 22 -5.79 1.02 6.16
CA CYS A 22 -5.34 -0.33 6.50
C CYS A 22 -5.04 -0.46 8.00
N ALA A 23 -4.36 0.53 8.60
CA ALA A 23 -4.09 0.50 10.04
C ALA A 23 -5.38 0.44 10.87
N ARG A 24 -6.41 1.25 10.52
CA ARG A 24 -7.73 1.19 11.16
C ARG A 24 -8.40 -0.17 10.96
N ALA A 25 -8.43 -0.69 9.75
CA ALA A 25 -9.09 -1.94 9.44
C ALA A 25 -8.44 -3.15 10.15
N PHE A 26 -7.11 -3.20 10.21
CA PHE A 26 -6.39 -4.24 10.95
C PHE A 26 -6.54 -4.09 12.47
N ALA A 27 -6.61 -2.84 12.99
CA ALA A 27 -6.89 -2.59 14.40
C ALA A 27 -8.27 -3.13 14.79
N ASN A 28 -9.30 -2.85 13.98
CA ASN A 28 -10.64 -3.38 14.17
C ASN A 28 -10.68 -4.92 14.11
N ALA A 29 -9.78 -5.55 13.35
CA ALA A 29 -9.62 -7.00 13.30
C ALA A 29 -8.82 -7.58 14.49
N GLY A 30 -8.42 -6.75 15.47
CA GLY A 30 -7.70 -7.14 16.68
C GLY A 30 -6.21 -7.39 16.47
N SER A 31 -5.61 -6.87 15.41
CA SER A 31 -4.20 -7.04 15.09
C SER A 31 -3.31 -6.09 15.92
N ARG A 32 -2.02 -6.45 16.05
CA ARG A 32 -0.95 -5.56 16.50
C ARG A 32 -0.35 -4.84 15.31
N LEU A 33 0.05 -3.57 15.46
CA LEU A 33 0.47 -2.76 14.34
C LEU A 33 1.89 -2.24 14.48
N LEU A 34 2.71 -2.48 13.46
CA LEU A 34 3.99 -1.83 13.26
C LEU A 34 3.82 -0.80 12.14
N LEU A 35 3.96 0.48 12.44
CA LEU A 35 3.62 1.56 11.52
C LEU A 35 4.84 2.39 11.19
N CYS A 36 5.13 2.61 9.90
CA CYS A 36 6.19 3.52 9.52
C CYS A 36 5.78 4.51 8.42
N ALA A 37 6.33 5.71 8.51
CA ALA A 37 6.25 6.76 7.50
C ALA A 37 7.27 7.86 7.81
N ARG A 38 7.37 8.86 6.93
CA ARG A 38 8.22 10.04 7.15
C ARG A 38 7.66 11.02 8.20
N ARG A 39 6.32 11.07 8.36
CA ARG A 39 5.59 11.97 9.27
C ARG A 39 5.27 11.23 10.57
N LEU A 40 6.21 11.24 11.53
CA LEU A 40 6.10 10.49 12.77
C LEU A 40 4.92 10.97 13.62
N GLU A 41 4.71 12.27 13.71
CA GLU A 41 3.64 12.89 14.50
C GLU A 41 2.23 12.40 14.11
N ARG A 42 2.02 12.12 12.81
CA ARG A 42 0.75 11.55 12.33
C ARG A 42 0.60 10.08 12.71
N LEU A 43 1.71 9.33 12.72
CA LEU A 43 1.69 7.92 13.13
C LEU A 43 1.41 7.77 14.62
N GLU A 44 1.99 8.65 15.45
CA GLU A 44 1.76 8.66 16.89
C GLU A 44 0.30 9.01 17.21
N ALA A 45 -0.25 10.05 16.57
CA ALA A 45 -1.66 10.40 16.70
C ALA A 45 -2.60 9.25 16.26
N LEU A 46 -2.26 8.57 15.16
CA LEU A 46 -3.01 7.39 14.70
C LEU A 46 -2.92 6.24 15.71
N ALA A 47 -1.73 5.91 16.22
CA ALA A 47 -1.53 4.87 17.21
C ALA A 47 -2.31 5.12 18.50
N ASP A 48 -2.30 6.37 18.99
CA ASP A 48 -3.08 6.77 20.16
C ASP A 48 -4.59 6.64 19.94
N LYS A 49 -5.07 7.03 18.76
CA LYS A 49 -6.47 6.88 18.37
C LYS A 49 -6.87 5.41 18.36
N LEU A 50 -6.10 4.55 17.68
CA LEU A 50 -6.37 3.11 17.59
C LEU A 50 -6.30 2.39 18.94
N LYS A 51 -5.41 2.85 19.82
CA LYS A 51 -5.36 2.34 21.21
C LYS A 51 -6.63 2.69 21.98
N LYS A 52 -7.16 3.91 21.82
CA LYS A 52 -8.41 4.35 22.50
C LYS A 52 -9.64 3.64 21.96
N GLU A 53 -9.73 3.46 20.64
CA GLU A 53 -10.92 2.92 19.98
C GLU A 53 -10.99 1.39 20.01
N HIS A 54 -9.84 0.70 19.89
CA HIS A 54 -9.78 -0.74 19.71
C HIS A 54 -8.87 -1.46 20.72
N GLY A 55 -8.19 -0.74 21.62
CA GLY A 55 -7.19 -1.33 22.52
C GLY A 55 -5.92 -1.82 21.78
N THR A 56 -5.72 -1.37 20.55
CA THR A 56 -4.66 -1.86 19.66
C THR A 56 -3.27 -1.55 20.21
N GLN A 57 -2.41 -2.56 20.26
CA GLN A 57 -0.98 -2.36 20.50
C GLN A 57 -0.31 -1.93 19.19
N SER A 58 0.29 -0.75 19.21
CA SER A 58 0.95 -0.18 18.04
C SER A 58 2.34 0.32 18.38
N ARG A 59 3.28 0.12 17.46
CA ARG A 59 4.60 0.75 17.48
C ARG A 59 4.75 1.59 16.22
N ALA A 60 4.93 2.90 16.41
CA ALA A 60 5.17 3.85 15.35
C ALA A 60 6.66 4.25 15.30
N PHE A 61 7.22 4.42 14.11
CA PHE A 61 8.58 4.94 13.92
C PHE A 61 8.73 5.68 12.60
N ARG A 62 9.61 6.67 12.61
CA ARG A 62 9.95 7.38 11.38
C ARG A 62 10.83 6.50 10.49
N LEU A 63 10.47 6.42 9.20
CA LEU A 63 11.27 5.74 8.19
C LEU A 63 11.03 6.37 6.81
N ASP A 64 12.11 6.64 6.10
CA ASP A 64 12.11 6.88 4.67
C ASP A 64 12.50 5.58 3.95
N VAL A 65 11.53 4.89 3.36
CA VAL A 65 11.75 3.61 2.67
C VAL A 65 12.70 3.72 1.46
N THR A 66 12.93 4.94 0.94
CA THR A 66 13.86 5.16 -0.17
C THR A 66 15.34 5.04 0.24
N LYS A 67 15.61 5.05 1.54
CA LYS A 67 16.97 5.03 2.14
C LYS A 67 17.29 3.63 2.65
N GLN A 68 17.88 2.78 1.81
CA GLN A 68 18.22 1.40 2.18
C GLN A 68 18.91 1.27 3.54
N PRO A 69 19.96 2.05 3.89
CA PRO A 69 20.61 1.94 5.19
C PRO A 69 19.69 2.29 6.38
N GLU A 70 18.73 3.22 6.19
CA GLU A 70 17.74 3.52 7.23
C GLU A 70 16.79 2.35 7.43
N VAL A 71 16.34 1.70 6.34
CA VAL A 71 15.46 0.51 6.39
C VAL A 71 16.16 -0.62 7.13
N GLU A 72 17.41 -0.94 6.80
CA GLU A 72 18.21 -1.98 7.45
C GLU A 72 18.36 -1.70 8.95
N LYS A 73 18.78 -0.49 9.30
CA LYS A 73 18.98 -0.08 10.71
C LYS A 73 17.67 -0.13 11.49
N ALA A 74 16.57 0.38 10.91
CA ALA A 74 15.29 0.43 11.60
C ALA A 74 14.73 -0.96 11.88
N LEU A 75 14.79 -1.89 10.91
CA LEU A 75 14.28 -3.24 11.08
C LEU A 75 15.17 -4.09 11.98
N ALA A 76 16.50 -3.93 11.92
CA ALA A 76 17.44 -4.61 12.83
C ALA A 76 17.32 -4.15 14.29
N ALA A 77 16.87 -2.91 14.52
CA ALA A 77 16.68 -2.34 15.86
C ALA A 77 15.31 -2.68 16.47
N LEU A 78 14.46 -3.44 15.79
CA LEU A 78 13.15 -3.82 16.34
C LEU A 78 13.33 -4.78 17.51
N PRO A 79 12.68 -4.54 18.67
CA PRO A 79 12.57 -5.53 19.72
C PRO A 79 11.96 -6.83 19.21
N ARG A 80 12.31 -7.95 19.83
CA ARG A 80 11.89 -9.29 19.39
C ARG A 80 10.38 -9.40 19.20
N GLU A 81 9.58 -8.85 20.13
CA GLU A 81 8.13 -8.86 20.05
C GLU A 81 7.53 -8.06 18.87
N TRP A 82 8.34 -7.22 18.22
CA TRP A 82 7.99 -6.42 17.04
C TRP A 82 8.69 -6.86 15.75
N SER A 83 9.51 -7.91 15.80
CA SER A 83 10.23 -8.44 14.63
C SER A 83 9.53 -9.61 13.94
N GLU A 84 8.58 -10.28 14.63
CA GLU A 84 7.84 -11.42 14.09
C GLU A 84 6.64 -10.99 13.23
N ILE A 85 6.91 -10.32 12.12
CA ILE A 85 5.90 -9.75 11.22
C ILE A 85 5.11 -10.87 10.52
N ASP A 86 3.79 -10.92 10.75
CA ASP A 86 2.88 -11.89 10.12
C ASP A 86 2.38 -11.40 8.74
N VAL A 87 2.11 -10.10 8.62
CA VAL A 87 1.69 -9.47 7.36
C VAL A 87 2.51 -8.21 7.11
N LEU A 88 3.08 -8.09 5.92
CA LEU A 88 3.70 -6.87 5.43
C LEU A 88 2.79 -6.22 4.40
N VAL A 89 2.35 -4.98 4.65
CA VAL A 89 1.64 -4.16 3.67
C VAL A 89 2.60 -3.11 3.11
N ASN A 90 3.12 -3.33 1.93
CA ASN A 90 3.92 -2.37 1.19
C ASN A 90 2.98 -1.35 0.52
N ASN A 91 2.69 -0.29 1.26
CA ASN A 91 1.80 0.77 0.81
C ASN A 91 2.53 2.09 0.53
N ALA A 92 3.72 2.30 1.08
CA ALA A 92 4.49 3.51 0.83
C ALA A 92 4.68 3.73 -0.68
N GLY A 93 4.13 4.82 -1.21
CA GLY A 93 4.17 5.12 -2.63
C GLY A 93 3.42 6.40 -2.96
N GLY A 94 3.43 6.76 -4.22
CA GLY A 94 2.72 7.92 -4.73
C GLY A 94 3.07 8.20 -6.19
N ALA A 95 2.40 9.19 -6.78
CA ALA A 95 2.73 9.72 -8.09
C ALA A 95 3.19 11.18 -7.98
N HIS A 96 4.02 11.61 -8.90
CA HIS A 96 4.51 12.97 -9.01
C HIS A 96 4.36 13.45 -10.46
N GLY A 97 3.67 14.57 -10.65
CA GLY A 97 3.41 15.14 -11.97
C GLY A 97 2.38 14.35 -12.80
N LEU A 98 1.94 14.95 -13.86
CA LEU A 98 1.11 14.40 -14.93
C LEU A 98 1.42 15.19 -16.20
N ASP A 99 2.65 15.05 -16.67
CA ASP A 99 3.20 15.79 -17.79
C ASP A 99 3.54 14.81 -18.92
N LYS A 100 3.52 15.26 -20.17
CA LYS A 100 3.98 14.45 -21.30
C LYS A 100 5.43 14.04 -21.06
N PHE A 101 5.84 12.89 -21.58
CA PHE A 101 7.15 12.30 -21.30
C PHE A 101 8.32 13.29 -21.53
N GLN A 102 8.29 14.03 -22.63
CA GLN A 102 9.34 15.00 -22.98
C GLN A 102 9.31 16.29 -22.15
N GLU A 103 8.26 16.52 -21.37
CA GLU A 103 8.05 17.72 -20.54
C GLU A 103 8.20 17.42 -19.04
N ALA A 104 8.18 16.14 -18.69
CA ALA A 104 8.19 15.68 -17.31
C ALA A 104 9.57 15.90 -16.65
N LYS A 105 9.57 16.13 -15.35
CA LYS A 105 10.79 16.32 -14.57
C LYS A 105 11.39 14.98 -14.15
N VAL A 106 12.67 14.79 -14.42
CA VAL A 106 13.41 13.57 -14.04
C VAL A 106 13.34 13.30 -12.55
N GLU A 107 13.40 14.35 -11.70
CA GLU A 107 13.31 14.21 -10.25
C GLU A 107 11.95 13.64 -9.79
N ASP A 108 10.88 13.87 -10.55
CA ASP A 108 9.57 13.26 -10.26
C ASP A 108 9.58 11.77 -10.60
N TRP A 109 10.28 11.37 -11.67
CA TRP A 109 10.48 9.95 -12.03
C TRP A 109 11.29 9.21 -10.97
N GLU A 110 12.42 9.79 -10.55
CA GLU A 110 13.28 9.21 -9.51
C GLU A 110 12.51 9.01 -8.21
N LYS A 111 11.73 10.00 -7.76
CA LYS A 111 10.88 9.89 -6.57
C LYS A 111 9.87 8.75 -6.70
N MET A 112 9.25 8.58 -7.86
CA MET A 112 8.31 7.48 -8.10
C MET A 112 9.00 6.12 -8.07
N ILE A 113 10.14 5.98 -8.74
CA ILE A 113 10.93 4.74 -8.77
C ILE A 113 11.44 4.40 -7.36
N ASP A 114 12.05 5.36 -6.69
CA ASP A 114 12.66 5.14 -5.37
C ASP A 114 11.61 4.73 -4.33
N THR A 115 10.45 5.42 -4.30
CA THR A 115 9.46 5.15 -3.27
C THR A 115 8.63 3.91 -3.58
N ASN A 116 8.05 3.81 -4.79
CA ASN A 116 7.10 2.73 -5.10
C ASN A 116 7.78 1.39 -5.39
N LEU A 117 9.00 1.41 -5.93
CA LEU A 117 9.70 0.18 -6.32
C LEU A 117 10.86 -0.13 -5.37
N LYS A 118 11.89 0.71 -5.32
CA LYS A 118 13.08 0.41 -4.49
C LYS A 118 12.72 0.28 -3.01
N GLY A 119 11.90 1.19 -2.47
CA GLY A 119 11.46 1.13 -1.08
C GLY A 119 10.73 -0.16 -0.74
N LEU A 120 9.84 -0.62 -1.63
CA LEU A 120 9.15 -1.91 -1.51
C LEU A 120 10.17 -3.06 -1.50
N LEU A 121 11.13 -3.06 -2.42
CA LEU A 121 12.17 -4.11 -2.50
C LEU A 121 13.01 -4.18 -1.24
N TYR A 122 13.47 -3.04 -0.71
CA TYR A 122 14.31 -2.98 0.49
C TYR A 122 13.59 -3.55 1.71
N VAL A 123 12.34 -3.14 1.95
CA VAL A 123 11.55 -3.63 3.08
C VAL A 123 11.24 -5.12 2.93
N THR A 124 10.79 -5.56 1.75
CA THR A 124 10.41 -6.94 1.50
C THR A 124 11.60 -7.89 1.66
N ARG A 125 12.78 -7.52 1.14
CA ARG A 125 14.03 -8.29 1.22
C ARG A 125 14.43 -8.59 2.67
N LEU A 126 14.15 -7.68 3.60
CA LEU A 126 14.50 -7.83 5.01
C LEU A 126 13.44 -8.58 5.82
N VAL A 127 12.17 -8.51 5.43
CA VAL A 127 11.05 -9.12 6.18
C VAL A 127 10.85 -10.59 5.79
N VAL A 128 10.93 -10.92 4.50
CA VAL A 128 10.61 -12.26 3.96
C VAL A 128 11.42 -13.40 4.60
N PRO A 129 12.74 -13.29 4.83
CA PRO A 129 13.50 -14.37 5.46
C PRO A 129 12.94 -14.78 6.84
N GLY A 130 12.52 -13.83 7.65
CA GLY A 130 11.87 -14.09 8.93
C GLY A 130 10.51 -14.81 8.78
N MET A 131 9.73 -14.48 7.76
CA MET A 131 8.48 -15.18 7.45
C MET A 131 8.73 -16.63 7.06
N ILE A 132 9.73 -16.89 6.21
CA ILE A 132 10.12 -18.25 5.80
C ILE A 132 10.56 -19.07 7.02
N ALA A 133 11.45 -18.52 7.85
CA ALA A 133 11.98 -19.20 9.03
C ALA A 133 10.88 -19.58 10.05
N ARG A 134 9.83 -18.77 10.17
CA ARG A 134 8.67 -19.03 11.05
C ARG A 134 7.61 -19.93 10.40
N GLY A 135 7.74 -20.27 9.14
CA GLY A 135 6.76 -21.07 8.42
C GLY A 135 5.40 -20.37 8.26
N ARG A 136 5.36 -19.03 8.26
CA ARG A 136 4.13 -18.24 8.05
C ARG A 136 4.46 -16.81 7.66
N GLY A 137 3.65 -16.24 6.78
CA GLY A 137 3.79 -14.85 6.38
C GLY A 137 2.88 -14.49 5.21
N HIS A 138 2.63 -13.19 5.04
CA HIS A 138 1.91 -12.67 3.89
C HIS A 138 2.47 -11.29 3.51
N VAL A 139 2.96 -11.16 2.29
CA VAL A 139 3.35 -9.87 1.69
C VAL A 139 2.19 -9.38 0.84
N ILE A 140 1.70 -8.17 1.11
CA ILE A 140 0.63 -7.52 0.33
C ILE A 140 1.20 -6.20 -0.21
N ASN A 141 1.28 -6.11 -1.53
CA ASN A 141 1.79 -4.94 -2.22
C ASN A 141 0.63 -4.10 -2.77
N ILE A 142 0.63 -2.80 -2.49
CA ILE A 142 -0.36 -1.88 -3.08
C ILE A 142 0.17 -1.41 -4.44
N ALA A 143 -0.35 -2.03 -5.50
CA ALA A 143 -0.05 -1.64 -6.87
C ALA A 143 -1.07 -0.61 -7.40
N SER A 144 -1.67 -0.82 -8.55
CA SER A 144 -2.69 0.07 -9.14
C SER A 144 -3.21 -0.51 -10.46
N ILE A 145 -4.42 -0.13 -10.88
CA ILE A 145 -4.88 -0.30 -12.27
C ILE A 145 -3.87 0.25 -13.29
N ALA A 146 -3.09 1.27 -12.91
CA ALA A 146 -2.02 1.83 -13.73
C ALA A 146 -0.90 0.84 -14.06
N GLY A 147 -0.77 -0.25 -13.29
CA GLY A 147 0.13 -1.36 -13.59
C GLY A 147 -0.42 -2.35 -14.63
N HIS A 148 -1.70 -2.28 -14.97
CA HIS A 148 -2.37 -3.11 -15.97
C HIS A 148 -2.51 -2.39 -17.31
N VAL A 149 -2.90 -1.11 -17.25
CA VAL A 149 -3.20 -0.30 -18.44
C VAL A 149 -2.51 1.06 -18.31
N THR A 150 -1.77 1.44 -19.32
CA THR A 150 -1.12 2.75 -19.38
C THR A 150 -2.09 3.85 -19.78
N TYR A 151 -1.75 5.10 -19.44
CA TYR A 151 -2.52 6.27 -19.81
C TYR A 151 -1.58 7.45 -20.17
N PRO A 152 -2.06 8.42 -20.97
CA PRO A 152 -1.26 9.58 -21.37
C PRO A 152 -0.69 10.34 -20.16
N ALA A 153 0.55 10.81 -20.27
CA ALA A 153 1.27 11.53 -19.23
C ALA A 153 1.54 10.74 -17.93
N GLY A 154 1.20 9.45 -17.88
CA GLY A 154 1.40 8.57 -16.73
C GLY A 154 2.48 7.51 -16.93
N SER A 155 3.27 7.55 -17.99
CA SER A 155 4.17 6.46 -18.43
C SER A 155 5.07 5.91 -17.32
N VAL A 156 5.77 6.76 -16.58
CA VAL A 156 6.69 6.30 -15.53
C VAL A 156 5.93 5.76 -14.31
N TYR A 157 4.83 6.38 -13.91
CA TYR A 157 3.98 5.83 -12.85
C TYR A 157 3.40 4.46 -13.24
N CYS A 158 2.92 4.33 -14.48
CA CYS A 158 2.42 3.05 -15.00
C CYS A 158 3.52 1.99 -15.02
N ALA A 159 4.72 2.33 -15.50
CA ALA A 159 5.87 1.43 -15.53
C ALA A 159 6.26 0.95 -14.12
N VAL A 160 6.29 1.87 -13.13
CA VAL A 160 6.61 1.53 -11.75
C VAL A 160 5.53 0.61 -11.15
N LYS A 161 4.25 0.86 -11.41
CA LYS A 161 3.17 0.01 -10.89
C LYS A 161 3.10 -1.35 -11.63
N ALA A 162 3.45 -1.41 -12.91
CA ALA A 162 3.66 -2.67 -13.61
C ALA A 162 4.85 -3.46 -13.03
N ALA A 163 5.95 -2.77 -12.67
CA ALA A 163 7.08 -3.39 -11.99
C ALA A 163 6.69 -3.96 -10.61
N VAL A 164 5.85 -3.27 -9.83
CA VAL A 164 5.34 -3.80 -8.53
C VAL A 164 4.55 -5.09 -8.73
N ARG A 165 3.71 -5.18 -9.77
CA ARG A 165 3.00 -6.40 -10.12
C ARG A 165 3.96 -7.53 -10.49
N ALA A 166 4.91 -7.26 -11.39
CA ALA A 166 5.91 -8.26 -11.81
C ALA A 166 6.76 -8.74 -10.63
N VAL A 167 7.16 -7.85 -9.71
CA VAL A 167 7.86 -8.22 -8.48
C VAL A 167 6.98 -9.10 -7.58
N SER A 168 5.68 -8.79 -7.47
CA SER A 168 4.76 -9.60 -6.66
C SER A 168 4.63 -11.02 -7.21
N GLU A 169 4.50 -11.15 -8.53
CA GLU A 169 4.45 -12.45 -9.22
C GLU A 169 5.76 -13.22 -9.06
N GLY A 170 6.91 -12.58 -9.35
CA GLY A 170 8.24 -13.20 -9.21
C GLY A 170 8.51 -13.63 -7.77
N LEU A 171 8.23 -12.78 -6.78
CA LEU A 171 8.38 -13.13 -5.37
C LEU A 171 7.51 -14.34 -5.00
N LYS A 172 6.28 -14.45 -5.53
CA LYS A 172 5.43 -15.63 -5.29
C LYS A 172 6.03 -16.89 -5.89
N MET A 173 6.67 -16.80 -7.07
CA MET A 173 7.38 -17.92 -7.69
C MET A 173 8.58 -18.34 -6.83
N ASP A 174 9.40 -17.40 -6.37
CA ASP A 174 10.58 -17.66 -5.53
C ASP A 174 10.21 -18.28 -4.17
N LEU A 175 9.01 -18.01 -3.67
CA LEU A 175 8.49 -18.53 -2.41
C LEU A 175 7.70 -19.84 -2.57
N THR A 176 7.66 -20.43 -3.78
CA THR A 176 7.00 -21.71 -4.00
C THR A 176 7.66 -22.79 -3.13
N GLY A 177 6.83 -23.60 -2.47
CA GLY A 177 7.29 -24.60 -1.47
C GLY A 177 7.41 -24.04 -0.05
N THR A 178 7.17 -22.74 0.16
CA THR A 178 7.06 -22.14 1.50
C THR A 178 5.60 -21.79 1.80
N PRO A 179 5.20 -21.66 3.09
CA PRO A 179 3.85 -21.23 3.45
C PRO A 179 3.65 -19.72 3.43
N VAL A 180 4.55 -18.96 2.77
CA VAL A 180 4.46 -17.50 2.64
C VAL A 180 3.60 -17.13 1.43
N ARG A 181 2.62 -16.26 1.65
CA ARG A 181 1.72 -15.76 0.61
C ARG A 181 2.19 -14.42 0.07
N VAL A 182 1.86 -14.14 -1.18
CA VAL A 182 2.10 -12.84 -1.81
C VAL A 182 0.83 -12.42 -2.54
N SER A 183 0.39 -11.19 -2.30
CA SER A 183 -0.76 -10.57 -2.98
C SER A 183 -0.40 -9.21 -3.53
N SER A 184 -0.98 -8.87 -4.68
CA SER A 184 -1.09 -7.50 -5.17
C SER A 184 -2.53 -7.02 -5.00
N VAL A 185 -2.73 -5.83 -4.45
CA VAL A 185 -4.02 -5.14 -4.43
C VAL A 185 -3.89 -3.91 -5.29
N ASP A 186 -4.72 -3.82 -6.33
CA ASP A 186 -4.53 -2.92 -7.46
C ASP A 186 -5.74 -1.97 -7.59
N PRO A 187 -5.80 -0.88 -6.79
CA PRO A 187 -6.93 0.01 -6.82
C PRO A 187 -6.98 0.90 -8.08
N GLY A 188 -8.19 1.29 -8.45
CA GLY A 188 -8.46 2.35 -9.39
C GLY A 188 -8.36 3.74 -8.76
N LEU A 189 -9.33 4.62 -9.06
CA LEU A 189 -9.41 5.96 -8.47
C LEU A 189 -9.82 5.88 -6.99
N VAL A 190 -8.91 6.25 -6.11
CA VAL A 190 -9.12 6.33 -4.66
C VAL A 190 -8.97 7.78 -4.22
N GLU A 191 -9.96 8.34 -3.56
CA GLU A 191 -9.87 9.71 -3.03
C GLU A 191 -9.08 9.72 -1.72
N THR A 192 -7.87 10.24 -1.78
CA THR A 192 -6.92 10.39 -0.68
C THR A 192 -6.03 11.62 -0.91
N GLU A 193 -5.01 11.83 -0.06
CA GLU A 193 -3.97 12.86 -0.32
C GLU A 193 -3.14 12.59 -1.60
N PHE A 194 -3.35 11.46 -2.29
CA PHE A 194 -2.56 11.06 -3.47
C PHE A 194 -2.58 12.12 -4.58
N SER A 195 -3.75 12.62 -4.97
CA SER A 195 -3.86 13.63 -6.02
C SER A 195 -3.25 14.96 -5.61
N LEU A 196 -3.37 15.34 -4.33
CA LEU A 196 -2.74 16.54 -3.80
C LEU A 196 -1.20 16.45 -3.86
N VAL A 197 -0.63 15.28 -3.51
CA VAL A 197 0.81 15.02 -3.62
C VAL A 197 1.25 15.02 -5.09
N ARG A 198 0.51 14.35 -5.97
CA ARG A 198 0.77 14.28 -7.41
C ARG A 198 0.86 15.66 -8.04
N PHE A 199 -0.04 16.54 -7.69
CA PHE A 199 -0.10 17.91 -8.20
C PHE A 199 0.61 18.94 -7.32
N LYS A 200 1.54 18.51 -6.44
CA LYS A 200 2.43 19.37 -5.65
C LYS A 200 1.67 20.43 -4.83
N GLY A 201 0.50 20.06 -4.30
CA GLY A 201 -0.33 20.95 -3.46
C GLY A 201 -1.42 21.71 -4.21
N ASP A 202 -1.53 21.59 -5.53
CA ASP A 202 -2.62 22.18 -6.32
C ASP A 202 -3.96 21.47 -6.00
N ARG A 203 -4.73 22.10 -5.12
CA ARG A 203 -6.00 21.57 -4.61
C ARG A 203 -7.09 21.51 -5.68
N GLU A 204 -7.13 22.53 -6.55
CA GLU A 204 -8.16 22.59 -7.62
C GLU A 204 -7.94 21.48 -8.63
N ARG A 205 -6.69 21.26 -9.05
CA ARG A 205 -6.33 20.17 -9.96
C ARG A 205 -6.55 18.81 -9.31
N ALA A 206 -6.25 18.67 -8.03
CA ALA A 206 -6.48 17.43 -7.27
C ALA A 206 -7.98 17.10 -7.17
N LYS A 207 -8.84 18.10 -6.90
CA LYS A 207 -10.29 17.93 -6.80
C LYS A 207 -10.92 17.52 -8.14
N LYS A 208 -10.47 18.10 -9.26
CA LYS A 208 -10.97 17.77 -10.60
C LYS A 208 -10.83 16.28 -10.98
N VAL A 209 -9.87 15.56 -10.38
CA VAL A 209 -9.70 14.12 -10.62
C VAL A 209 -10.97 13.35 -10.26
N TYR A 210 -11.63 13.74 -9.18
CA TYR A 210 -12.78 13.07 -8.60
C TYR A 210 -14.12 13.73 -8.93
N GLU A 211 -14.11 14.77 -9.76
CA GLU A 211 -15.31 15.52 -10.11
C GLU A 211 -16.32 14.63 -10.87
N ASN A 212 -17.57 14.67 -10.41
CA ASN A 212 -18.71 13.93 -10.97
C ASN A 212 -18.50 12.39 -10.99
N ILE A 213 -17.79 11.84 -10.02
CA ILE A 213 -17.74 10.39 -9.79
C ILE A 213 -17.83 10.11 -8.27
N THR A 214 -18.21 8.88 -7.93
CA THR A 214 -18.00 8.31 -6.60
C THR A 214 -16.74 7.46 -6.64
N PRO A 215 -15.57 7.97 -6.19
CA PRO A 215 -14.32 7.21 -6.17
C PRO A 215 -14.34 6.16 -5.06
N LEU A 216 -13.38 5.25 -5.05
CA LEU A 216 -13.08 4.47 -3.87
C LEU A 216 -12.57 5.37 -2.75
N SER A 217 -12.87 5.00 -1.52
CA SER A 217 -12.23 5.52 -0.32
C SER A 217 -10.99 4.68 0.03
N GLY A 218 -10.16 5.19 0.93
CA GLY A 218 -9.09 4.38 1.51
C GLY A 218 -9.61 3.15 2.25
N ASP A 219 -10.80 3.23 2.83
CA ASP A 219 -11.42 2.14 3.59
C ASP A 219 -11.88 1.00 2.67
N ASP A 220 -12.41 1.27 1.47
CA ASP A 220 -12.74 0.23 0.48
C ASP A 220 -11.51 -0.61 0.11
N VAL A 221 -10.36 0.05 -0.08
CA VAL A 221 -9.11 -0.64 -0.37
C VAL A 221 -8.60 -1.42 0.84
N ALA A 222 -8.72 -0.84 2.04
CA ALA A 222 -8.30 -1.50 3.28
C ALA A 222 -9.12 -2.76 3.57
N GLU A 223 -10.42 -2.77 3.30
CA GLU A 223 -11.26 -3.96 3.40
C GLU A 223 -10.78 -5.07 2.46
N ALA A 224 -10.44 -4.73 1.22
CA ALA A 224 -9.87 -5.68 0.26
C ALA A 224 -8.53 -6.26 0.76
N VAL A 225 -7.66 -5.44 1.34
CA VAL A 225 -6.38 -5.87 1.94
C VAL A 225 -6.62 -6.82 3.11
N VAL A 226 -7.51 -6.48 4.03
CA VAL A 226 -7.88 -7.33 5.18
C VAL A 226 -8.53 -8.62 4.71
N TRP A 227 -9.37 -8.57 3.68
CA TRP A 227 -9.97 -9.76 3.08
C TRP A 227 -8.89 -10.70 2.52
N CYS A 228 -7.91 -10.21 1.77
CA CYS A 228 -6.78 -11.01 1.29
C CYS A 228 -6.00 -11.63 2.46
N ALA A 229 -5.70 -10.82 3.50
CA ALA A 229 -4.96 -11.27 4.67
C ALA A 229 -5.67 -12.38 5.45
N SER A 230 -6.99 -12.34 5.54
CA SER A 230 -7.84 -13.25 6.31
C SER A 230 -8.18 -14.57 5.61
N ARG A 231 -7.71 -14.82 4.38
CA ARG A 231 -7.94 -16.11 3.71
C ARG A 231 -7.23 -17.24 4.45
N PRO A 232 -7.75 -18.47 4.37
CA PRO A 232 -7.08 -19.64 4.93
C PRO A 232 -5.63 -19.76 4.44
N PRO A 233 -4.69 -20.34 5.22
CA PRO A 233 -3.26 -20.35 4.87
C PRO A 233 -2.93 -20.98 3.50
N HIS A 234 -3.72 -21.94 3.03
CA HIS A 234 -3.55 -22.57 1.72
C HIS A 234 -4.13 -21.76 0.55
N VAL A 235 -4.82 -20.65 0.85
CA VAL A 235 -5.41 -19.75 -0.18
C VAL A 235 -4.53 -18.54 -0.35
N ASN A 236 -3.99 -18.36 -1.53
CA ASN A 236 -3.27 -17.15 -1.95
C ASN A 236 -4.10 -16.39 -2.99
N VAL A 237 -4.56 -15.20 -2.65
CA VAL A 237 -5.12 -14.27 -3.62
C VAL A 237 -3.93 -13.57 -4.28
N SER A 238 -3.61 -13.95 -5.50
CA SER A 238 -2.39 -13.43 -6.16
C SER A 238 -2.53 -11.97 -6.54
N GLU A 239 -3.70 -11.61 -7.10
CA GLU A 239 -3.98 -10.25 -7.55
C GLU A 239 -5.46 -9.92 -7.30
N LEU A 240 -5.73 -8.71 -6.86
CA LEU A 240 -7.08 -8.19 -6.65
C LEU A 240 -7.19 -6.78 -7.22
N LEU A 241 -7.82 -6.65 -8.37
CA LEU A 241 -8.15 -5.37 -8.99
C LEU A 241 -9.48 -4.88 -8.43
N ILE A 242 -9.47 -3.68 -7.82
CA ILE A 242 -10.67 -3.05 -7.25
C ILE A 242 -10.86 -1.65 -7.85
N LEU A 243 -12.04 -1.41 -8.41
CA LEU A 243 -12.36 -0.17 -9.14
C LEU A 243 -13.66 0.45 -8.60
N PRO A 244 -13.80 1.78 -8.68
CA PRO A 244 -15.13 2.38 -8.59
C PRO A 244 -16.03 1.80 -9.68
N THR A 245 -17.31 1.61 -9.42
CA THR A 245 -18.27 1.14 -10.43
C THR A 245 -18.27 2.01 -11.70
N ALA A 246 -17.97 3.31 -11.54
CA ALA A 246 -17.87 4.26 -12.64
C ALA A 246 -16.60 4.12 -13.50
N GLN A 247 -15.63 3.28 -13.10
CA GLN A 247 -14.34 3.17 -13.77
C GLN A 247 -14.13 1.79 -14.38
N SER A 248 -13.82 1.73 -15.69
CA SER A 248 -13.45 0.48 -16.39
C SER A 248 -11.96 0.42 -16.74
N SER A 249 -11.30 1.58 -16.93
CA SER A 249 -9.86 1.68 -17.16
C SER A 249 -9.33 3.01 -16.62
N PRO A 250 -8.01 3.27 -16.63
CA PRO A 250 -7.49 4.58 -16.23
C PRO A 250 -8.05 5.76 -17.03
N THR A 251 -8.48 5.52 -18.27
CA THR A 251 -8.99 6.55 -19.21
C THR A 251 -10.49 6.45 -19.48
N LEU A 252 -11.12 5.35 -19.15
CA LEU A 252 -12.55 5.16 -19.35
C LEU A 252 -13.28 5.23 -18.00
N VAL A 253 -13.79 6.41 -17.70
CA VAL A 253 -14.50 6.73 -16.45
C VAL A 253 -15.81 7.41 -16.80
N HIS A 254 -16.93 6.85 -16.34
CA HIS A 254 -18.23 7.52 -16.42
C HIS A 254 -18.25 8.68 -15.42
N ARG A 255 -18.58 9.88 -15.90
CA ARG A 255 -18.71 11.08 -15.06
C ARG A 255 -20.16 11.55 -15.10
N GLY A 256 -20.88 11.27 -14.01
CA GLY A 256 -22.28 11.57 -13.86
C GLY A 256 -22.89 10.74 -12.73
N PRO A 257 -24.17 10.97 -12.40
CA PRO A 257 -24.86 10.20 -11.37
C PRO A 257 -24.99 8.72 -11.80
N LEU A 258 -24.72 7.82 -10.87
CA LEU A 258 -25.09 6.41 -10.95
C LEU A 258 -26.15 6.14 -9.89
N GLU A 259 -27.28 5.58 -10.29
CA GLU A 259 -28.33 5.15 -9.37
C GLU A 259 -28.04 3.74 -8.87
N PHE A 260 -27.70 3.63 -7.60
CA PHE A 260 -27.57 2.34 -6.90
C PHE A 260 -28.92 2.00 -6.27
N LYS A 261 -29.50 0.87 -6.68
CA LYS A 261 -30.78 0.36 -6.14
C LYS A 261 -30.55 -0.56 -4.98
#